data_e52f16ccdc4cff0a22825df9bbdd6a2d
#
_entry.id   e52f16ccdc4cff0a22825df9bbdd6a2d
#
_cell.length_a   1.000
_cell.length_b   1.000
_cell.length_c   1.000
_cell.angle_alpha   90.00
_cell.angle_beta   90.00
_cell.angle_gamma   90.00
#
_symmetry.space_group_name_H-M   'P 1'
#
loop_
_entity.id
_entity.type
_entity.pdbx_description
1 polymer ?
#
loop_
_entity_poly.entity_id
_entity_poly.type
_entity_poly.pdbx_seq_one_letter_code
_entity_poly.pdbx_strand_id
1 'polypeptide(L)'
;VVLMGMGEPLQNLDAVIPAIKIFLDDDGYGLSRRRVTVSTSGLVRQIDKLAEAAPVALAVSLHAADDGLRDKLMPINKKHPLGDLMAACRRYLRVAPRDFITFEYVMLGGINDSLADADHLAALVRREHVPCKFNLIPFNPFPQSDLEKPDREKVLAFCRRLNELGYV
;
A
#
# COMPACT_ATOMS: atom_id res chain seq x y z
N VAL A 1 7.60 -5.51 13.44
CA VAL A 1 8.15 -4.17 13.14
C VAL A 1 7.50 -3.64 11.89
N VAL A 2 7.09 -2.36 11.90
CA VAL A 2 6.57 -1.69 10.71
C VAL A 2 7.33 -0.39 10.49
N LEU A 3 7.75 -0.16 9.25
CA LEU A 3 8.33 1.10 8.79
C LEU A 3 7.23 1.86 8.06
N MET A 4 6.32 2.45 8.88
CA MET A 4 5.09 3.12 8.44
C MET A 4 4.96 4.46 9.20
N GLY A 5 4.15 5.36 8.68
CA GLY A 5 3.90 6.67 9.29
C GLY A 5 4.50 7.80 8.48
N MET A 6 5.25 8.70 9.12
CA MET A 6 5.84 9.86 8.45
C MET A 6 7.13 9.49 7.71
N GLY A 7 7.32 10.08 6.53
CA GLY A 7 8.47 9.83 5.67
C GLY A 7 8.27 8.67 4.69
N GLU A 8 9.24 8.49 3.82
CA GLU A 8 9.27 7.44 2.79
C GLU A 8 10.51 6.56 3.01
N PRO A 9 10.34 5.35 3.56
CA PRO A 9 11.48 4.47 3.86
C PRO A 9 12.33 4.15 2.64
N LEU A 10 11.70 4.03 1.47
CA LEU A 10 12.43 3.68 0.25
C LEU A 10 13.31 4.82 -0.31
N GLN A 11 13.16 6.05 0.19
CA GLN A 11 14.12 7.13 -0.10
C GLN A 11 15.41 7.01 0.71
N ASN A 12 15.42 6.18 1.75
CA ASN A 12 16.57 6.00 2.64
C ASN A 12 17.00 4.52 2.71
N LEU A 13 17.03 3.84 1.57
CA LEU A 13 17.36 2.40 1.51
C LEU A 13 18.74 2.09 2.09
N ASP A 14 19.70 3.00 1.97
CA ASP A 14 21.06 2.82 2.48
C ASP A 14 21.09 2.64 4.03
N ALA A 15 20.14 3.23 4.75
CA ALA A 15 19.96 3.01 6.18
C ALA A 15 18.89 1.93 6.49
N VAL A 16 17.84 1.86 5.70
CA VAL A 16 16.71 0.94 5.93
C VAL A 16 17.10 -0.51 5.71
N ILE A 17 17.88 -0.83 4.65
CA ILE A 17 18.32 -2.20 4.37
C ILE A 17 19.19 -2.77 5.49
N PRO A 18 20.24 -2.08 5.99
CA PRO A 18 20.99 -2.55 7.16
C PRO A 18 20.13 -2.74 8.41
N ALA A 19 19.20 -1.82 8.69
CA ALA A 19 18.28 -1.96 9.82
C ALA A 19 17.39 -3.20 9.69
N ILE A 20 16.83 -3.46 8.50
CA ILE A 20 16.06 -4.68 8.24
C ILE A 20 16.91 -5.92 8.49
N LYS A 21 18.15 -5.94 7.99
CA LYS A 21 19.06 -7.08 8.20
C LYS A 21 19.30 -7.37 9.68
N ILE A 22 19.49 -6.34 10.52
CA ILE A 22 19.60 -6.49 11.97
C ILE A 22 18.31 -7.07 12.58
N PHE A 23 17.14 -6.64 12.13
CA PHE A 23 15.87 -7.21 12.60
C PHE A 23 15.71 -8.70 12.24
N LEU A 24 16.27 -9.12 11.11
CA LEU A 24 16.16 -10.49 10.62
C LEU A 24 17.27 -11.41 11.11
N ASP A 25 18.38 -10.86 11.58
CA ASP A 25 19.58 -11.58 12.04
C ASP A 25 19.24 -12.41 13.27
N ASP A 26 19.63 -13.70 13.26
CA ASP A 26 19.38 -14.63 14.37
C ASP A 26 20.19 -14.23 15.62
N ASP A 27 21.39 -13.65 15.44
CA ASP A 27 22.20 -13.07 16.52
C ASP A 27 21.71 -11.67 16.93
N GLY A 28 20.76 -11.10 16.21
CA GLY A 28 20.11 -9.83 16.47
C GLY A 28 18.72 -10.00 17.09
N TYR A 29 17.67 -9.56 16.35
CA TYR A 29 16.28 -9.67 16.81
C TYR A 29 15.60 -10.98 16.40
N GLY A 30 16.15 -11.75 15.47
CA GLY A 30 15.61 -13.03 15.01
C GLY A 30 14.18 -12.97 14.43
N LEU A 31 13.78 -11.83 13.85
CA LEU A 31 12.42 -11.68 13.33
C LEU A 31 12.29 -12.36 11.97
N SER A 32 11.19 -13.07 11.76
CA SER A 32 10.91 -13.56 10.42
C SER A 32 10.57 -12.40 9.46
N ARG A 33 10.94 -12.54 8.19
CA ARG A 33 10.67 -11.54 7.13
C ARG A 33 9.19 -11.12 7.05
N ARG A 34 8.26 -12.00 7.43
CA ARG A 34 6.81 -11.72 7.50
C ARG A 34 6.43 -10.74 8.61
N ARG A 35 7.27 -10.58 9.63
CA ARG A 35 7.03 -9.70 10.79
C ARG A 35 7.65 -8.32 10.63
N VAL A 36 8.37 -8.09 9.54
CA VAL A 36 8.88 -6.77 9.16
C VAL A 36 8.10 -6.29 7.95
N THR A 37 7.50 -5.11 8.02
CA THR A 37 6.74 -4.51 6.93
C THR A 37 7.33 -3.16 6.58
N VAL A 38 7.59 -2.95 5.30
CA VAL A 38 7.97 -1.63 4.75
C VAL A 38 6.76 -1.07 4.01
N SER A 39 6.40 0.18 4.31
CA SER A 39 5.38 0.92 3.57
C SER A 39 6.05 1.88 2.58
N THR A 40 5.40 2.11 1.44
CA THR A 40 5.88 3.05 0.42
C THR A 40 4.73 3.75 -0.28
N SER A 41 4.97 4.99 -0.68
CA SER A 41 4.09 5.75 -1.57
C SER A 41 4.11 5.25 -3.02
N GLY A 42 5.03 4.33 -3.38
CA GLY A 42 5.11 3.73 -4.70
C GLY A 42 6.34 4.13 -5.51
N LEU A 43 7.51 4.18 -4.87
CA LEU A 43 8.79 4.40 -5.54
C LEU A 43 9.23 3.14 -6.30
N VAL A 44 8.76 2.95 -7.54
CA VAL A 44 8.88 1.73 -8.35
C VAL A 44 10.29 1.16 -8.36
N ARG A 45 11.30 1.97 -8.71
CA ARG A 45 12.70 1.50 -8.77
C ARG A 45 13.23 1.06 -7.41
N GLN A 46 12.77 1.69 -6.33
CA GLN A 46 13.21 1.37 -4.98
C GLN A 46 12.51 0.12 -4.45
N ILE A 47 11.29 -0.17 -4.89
CA ILE A 47 10.62 -1.45 -4.62
C ILE A 47 11.46 -2.60 -5.20
N ASP A 48 11.97 -2.46 -6.43
CA ASP A 48 12.83 -3.47 -7.05
C ASP A 48 14.15 -3.65 -6.26
N LYS A 49 14.79 -2.56 -5.81
CA LYS A 49 15.99 -2.62 -4.96
C LYS A 49 15.74 -3.29 -3.60
N LEU A 50 14.59 -3.02 -2.97
CA LEU A 50 14.22 -3.69 -1.74
C LEU A 50 14.01 -5.19 -1.96
N ALA A 51 13.39 -5.57 -3.08
CA ALA A 51 13.20 -6.97 -3.47
C ALA A 51 14.51 -7.74 -3.58
N GLU A 52 15.55 -7.10 -4.10
CA GLU A 52 16.89 -7.71 -4.28
C GLU A 52 17.67 -7.79 -2.96
N ALA A 53 17.60 -6.74 -2.13
CA ALA A 53 18.50 -6.59 -0.99
C ALA A 53 17.97 -7.16 0.33
N ALA A 54 16.67 -7.00 0.59
CA ALA A 54 16.04 -7.40 1.86
C ALA A 54 14.51 -7.55 1.70
N PRO A 55 14.02 -8.58 0.98
CA PRO A 55 12.59 -8.76 0.73
C PRO A 55 11.84 -9.09 2.02
N VAL A 56 11.01 -8.17 2.48
CA VAL A 56 10.13 -8.27 3.65
C VAL A 56 8.67 -8.07 3.24
N ALA A 57 7.73 -8.04 4.17
CA ALA A 57 6.34 -7.72 3.82
C ALA A 57 6.26 -6.27 3.27
N LEU A 58 5.49 -6.08 2.20
CA LEU A 58 5.34 -4.78 1.53
C LEU A 58 3.93 -4.26 1.72
N ALA A 59 3.82 -3.00 2.15
CA ALA A 59 2.61 -2.20 2.12
C ALA A 59 2.78 -1.05 1.12
N VAL A 60 1.73 -0.74 0.38
CA VAL A 60 1.75 0.32 -0.64
C VAL A 60 0.57 1.25 -0.43
N SER A 61 0.86 2.55 -0.30
CA SER A 61 -0.16 3.60 -0.27
C SER A 61 -0.78 3.75 -1.65
N LEU A 62 -1.97 3.19 -1.83
CA LEU A 62 -2.68 3.17 -3.12
C LEU A 62 -3.64 4.37 -3.27
N HIS A 63 -4.60 4.49 -2.36
CA HIS A 63 -5.55 5.58 -2.15
C HIS A 63 -6.52 5.88 -3.30
N ALA A 64 -6.29 5.35 -4.50
CA ALA A 64 -7.18 5.50 -5.66
C ALA A 64 -7.03 4.30 -6.61
N ALA A 65 -8.08 4.05 -7.40
CA ALA A 65 -8.10 3.00 -8.43
C ALA A 65 -7.84 3.53 -9.85
N ASP A 66 -7.67 4.83 -10.00
CA ASP A 66 -7.35 5.51 -11.26
C ASP A 66 -6.24 6.55 -11.08
N ASP A 67 -5.49 6.80 -12.16
CA ASP A 67 -4.37 7.74 -12.13
C ASP A 67 -4.83 9.19 -11.91
N GLY A 68 -6.00 9.57 -12.40
CA GLY A 68 -6.50 10.95 -12.31
C GLY A 68 -6.75 11.38 -10.87
N LEU A 69 -7.36 10.52 -10.06
CA LEU A 69 -7.52 10.77 -8.62
C LEU A 69 -6.19 10.58 -7.88
N ARG A 70 -5.43 9.53 -8.23
CA ARG A 70 -4.16 9.27 -7.55
C ARG A 70 -3.14 10.40 -7.77
N ASP A 71 -3.10 11.04 -8.93
CA ASP A 71 -2.25 12.20 -9.21
C ASP A 71 -2.51 13.39 -8.26
N LYS A 72 -3.77 13.54 -7.84
CA LYS A 72 -4.19 14.59 -6.91
C LYS A 72 -3.83 14.24 -5.46
N LEU A 73 -4.07 12.99 -5.06
CA LEU A 73 -3.81 12.52 -3.70
C LEU A 73 -2.35 12.20 -3.45
N MET A 74 -1.65 11.68 -4.46
CA MET A 74 -0.30 11.16 -4.40
C MET A 74 0.52 11.67 -5.59
N PRO A 75 1.13 12.87 -5.51
CA PRO A 75 1.85 13.49 -6.64
C PRO A 75 2.96 12.61 -7.25
N ILE A 76 3.48 11.64 -6.49
CA ILE A 76 4.45 10.65 -6.98
C ILE A 76 3.89 9.79 -8.13
N ASN A 77 2.56 9.67 -8.23
CA ASN A 77 1.91 8.91 -9.29
C ASN A 77 2.22 9.46 -10.69
N LYS A 78 2.40 10.77 -10.84
CA LYS A 78 2.81 11.40 -12.10
C LYS A 78 4.13 10.85 -12.63
N LYS A 79 5.01 10.39 -11.73
CA LYS A 79 6.30 9.78 -12.05
C LYS A 79 6.22 8.26 -12.16
N HIS A 80 5.32 7.65 -11.41
CA HIS A 80 5.12 6.21 -11.31
C HIS A 80 3.63 5.90 -11.36
N PRO A 81 3.01 5.87 -12.57
CA PRO A 81 1.59 5.58 -12.73
C PRO A 81 1.20 4.21 -12.17
N LEU A 82 -0.09 4.01 -11.94
CA LEU A 82 -0.64 2.76 -11.40
C LEU A 82 -0.16 1.51 -12.15
N GLY A 83 -0.06 1.56 -13.47
CA GLY A 83 0.44 0.43 -14.27
C GLY A 83 1.87 0.03 -13.90
N ASP A 84 2.77 1.00 -13.75
CA ASP A 84 4.16 0.77 -13.35
C ASP A 84 4.25 0.27 -11.91
N LEU A 85 3.44 0.84 -11.01
CA LEU A 85 3.37 0.43 -9.61
C LEU A 85 2.88 -1.02 -9.49
N MET A 86 1.81 -1.38 -10.19
CA MET A 86 1.28 -2.75 -10.17
C MET A 86 2.28 -3.75 -10.76
N ALA A 87 2.98 -3.35 -11.81
CA ALA A 87 4.07 -4.17 -12.38
C ALA A 87 5.21 -4.40 -11.37
N ALA A 88 5.59 -3.37 -10.60
CA ALA A 88 6.58 -3.50 -9.53
C ALA A 88 6.07 -4.43 -8.40
N CYS A 89 4.81 -4.32 -8.00
CA CYS A 89 4.19 -5.20 -7.01
C CYS A 89 4.22 -6.68 -7.47
N ARG A 90 3.92 -6.95 -8.75
CA ARG A 90 4.01 -8.32 -9.31
C ARG A 90 5.45 -8.86 -9.26
N ARG A 91 6.45 -8.03 -9.58
CA ARG A 91 7.86 -8.44 -9.48
C ARG A 91 8.25 -8.73 -8.04
N TYR A 92 7.84 -7.86 -7.12
CA TYR A 92 8.12 -8.01 -5.69
C TYR A 92 7.52 -9.30 -5.10
N LEU A 93 6.31 -9.68 -5.51
CA LEU A 93 5.64 -10.91 -5.06
C LEU A 93 6.44 -12.19 -5.33
N ARG A 94 7.34 -12.19 -6.31
CA ARG A 94 8.19 -13.36 -6.61
C ARG A 94 9.19 -13.69 -5.49
N VAL A 95 9.53 -12.72 -4.66
CA VAL A 95 10.51 -12.84 -3.57
C VAL A 95 9.93 -12.49 -2.20
N ALA A 96 8.72 -11.95 -2.18
CA ALA A 96 8.03 -11.53 -0.97
C ALA A 96 7.84 -12.70 0.01
N PRO A 97 7.93 -12.47 1.33
CA PRO A 97 7.69 -13.51 2.32
C PRO A 97 6.19 -13.84 2.51
N ARG A 98 5.32 -13.03 1.91
CA ARG A 98 3.86 -13.22 1.85
C ARG A 98 3.44 -13.30 0.39
N ASP A 99 2.40 -14.04 0.11
CA ASP A 99 1.78 -14.21 -1.20
C ASP A 99 0.82 -13.08 -1.60
N PHE A 100 0.87 -11.96 -0.88
CA PHE A 100 0.06 -10.78 -1.14
C PHE A 100 0.79 -9.48 -0.78
N ILE A 101 0.37 -8.39 -1.43
CA ILE A 101 0.71 -7.00 -1.08
C ILE A 101 -0.39 -6.44 -0.17
N THR A 102 -0.02 -5.64 0.83
CA THR A 102 -1.01 -4.85 1.57
C THR A 102 -1.18 -3.50 0.88
N PHE A 103 -2.36 -3.20 0.36
CA PHE A 103 -2.69 -1.86 -0.14
C PHE A 103 -3.36 -1.04 0.94
N GLU A 104 -2.78 0.11 1.25
CA GLU A 104 -3.36 1.09 2.14
C GLU A 104 -4.25 2.03 1.36
N TYR A 105 -5.47 2.21 1.82
CA TYR A 105 -6.49 3.00 1.16
C TYR A 105 -7.13 3.95 2.16
N VAL A 106 -6.72 5.22 2.12
CA VAL A 106 -7.35 6.29 2.90
C VAL A 106 -8.70 6.60 2.27
N MET A 107 -9.75 6.39 3.04
CA MET A 107 -11.13 6.69 2.63
C MET A 107 -11.46 8.14 2.93
N LEU A 108 -11.82 8.89 1.90
CA LEU A 108 -12.16 10.31 1.92
C LEU A 108 -13.65 10.47 1.62
N GLY A 109 -14.38 11.15 2.51
CA GLY A 109 -15.82 11.36 2.38
C GLY A 109 -16.19 12.04 1.06
N GLY A 110 -17.08 11.40 0.29
CA GLY A 110 -17.55 11.92 -0.99
C GLY A 110 -16.56 11.92 -2.15
N ILE A 111 -15.36 11.37 -1.97
CA ILE A 111 -14.31 11.37 -3.00
C ILE A 111 -14.00 9.95 -3.50
N ASN A 112 -13.74 9.01 -2.58
CA ASN A 112 -13.34 7.65 -2.92
C ASN A 112 -13.98 6.61 -1.96
N ASP A 113 -15.15 6.91 -1.41
CA ASP A 113 -15.85 6.13 -0.40
C ASP A 113 -17.12 5.43 -0.89
N SER A 114 -17.37 5.43 -2.21
CA SER A 114 -18.55 4.82 -2.82
C SER A 114 -18.37 3.32 -3.09
N LEU A 115 -19.46 2.58 -3.27
CA LEU A 115 -19.40 1.17 -3.69
C LEU A 115 -18.77 1.00 -5.07
N ALA A 116 -18.94 1.98 -5.97
CA ALA A 116 -18.29 1.99 -7.27
C ALA A 116 -16.77 2.09 -7.15
N ASP A 117 -16.26 2.85 -6.16
CA ASP A 117 -14.83 2.91 -5.88
C ASP A 117 -14.28 1.56 -5.38
N ALA A 118 -15.05 0.83 -4.56
CA ALA A 118 -14.70 -0.53 -4.16
C ALA A 118 -14.63 -1.49 -5.35
N ASP A 119 -15.59 -1.39 -6.28
CA ASP A 119 -15.61 -2.18 -7.51
C ASP A 119 -14.40 -1.86 -8.41
N HIS A 120 -14.08 -0.58 -8.59
CA HIS A 120 -12.93 -0.13 -9.38
C HIS A 120 -11.61 -0.61 -8.75
N LEU A 121 -11.50 -0.55 -7.42
CA LEU A 121 -10.33 -1.01 -6.69
C LEU A 121 -10.09 -2.52 -6.89
N ALA A 122 -11.15 -3.31 -6.74
CA ALA A 122 -11.11 -4.75 -6.98
C ALA A 122 -10.80 -5.07 -8.47
N ALA A 123 -11.40 -4.33 -9.40
CA ALA A 123 -11.15 -4.49 -10.82
C ALA A 123 -9.70 -4.18 -11.20
N LEU A 124 -9.10 -3.12 -10.63
CA LEU A 124 -7.70 -2.76 -10.84
C LEU A 124 -6.78 -3.92 -10.46
N VAL A 125 -6.84 -4.39 -9.21
CA VAL A 125 -5.90 -5.43 -8.72
C VAL A 125 -6.11 -6.77 -9.41
N ARG A 126 -7.35 -7.09 -9.81
CA ARG A 126 -7.67 -8.29 -10.58
C ARG A 126 -7.10 -8.22 -12.00
N ARG A 127 -7.33 -7.10 -12.71
CA ARG A 127 -6.79 -6.87 -14.05
C ARG A 127 -5.26 -6.93 -14.06
N GLU A 128 -4.65 -6.39 -13.03
CA GLU A 128 -3.20 -6.33 -12.89
C GLU A 128 -2.60 -7.60 -12.27
N HIS A 129 -3.41 -8.61 -11.92
CA HIS A 129 -2.98 -9.87 -11.31
C HIS A 129 -2.08 -9.67 -10.08
N VAL A 130 -2.48 -8.78 -9.17
CA VAL A 130 -1.76 -8.52 -7.91
C VAL A 130 -2.57 -9.06 -6.74
N PRO A 131 -2.24 -10.24 -6.18
CA PRO A 131 -2.81 -10.71 -4.93
C PRO A 131 -2.58 -9.69 -3.82
N CYS A 132 -3.63 -9.31 -3.11
CA CYS A 132 -3.53 -8.26 -2.12
C CYS A 132 -4.54 -8.37 -0.98
N LYS A 133 -4.29 -7.59 0.06
CA LYS A 133 -5.24 -7.20 1.11
C LYS A 133 -5.37 -5.70 1.12
N PHE A 134 -6.55 -5.20 1.45
CA PHE A 134 -6.79 -3.78 1.61
C PHE A 134 -6.84 -3.41 3.10
N ASN A 135 -6.05 -2.41 3.47
CA ASN A 135 -6.15 -1.75 4.76
C ASN A 135 -6.91 -0.44 4.57
N LEU A 136 -8.19 -0.44 4.94
CA LEU A 136 -9.06 0.74 4.82
C LEU A 136 -8.83 1.67 6.00
N ILE A 137 -8.44 2.90 5.73
CA ILE A 137 -8.10 3.91 6.73
C ILE A 137 -9.09 5.08 6.59
N PRO A 138 -10.15 5.15 7.41
CA PRO A 138 -11.02 6.31 7.40
C PRO A 138 -10.22 7.58 7.69
N PHE A 139 -10.38 8.60 6.84
CA PHE A 139 -9.67 9.86 7.02
C PHE A 139 -10.01 10.49 8.36
N ASN A 140 -9.01 11.03 9.03
CA ASN A 140 -9.18 11.78 10.26
C ASN A 140 -8.89 13.25 9.98
N PRO A 141 -9.92 14.13 9.94
CA PRO A 141 -9.76 15.55 9.60
C PRO A 141 -8.81 16.28 10.54
N PHE A 142 -8.08 17.25 10.01
CA PHE A 142 -7.23 18.16 10.75
C PHE A 142 -7.47 19.63 10.32
N PRO A 143 -7.11 20.64 11.12
CA PRO A 143 -7.58 22.02 10.93
C PRO A 143 -7.29 22.69 9.57
N GLN A 144 -6.28 22.20 8.82
CA GLN A 144 -5.91 22.75 7.51
C GLN A 144 -6.40 21.90 6.34
N SER A 145 -7.26 20.89 6.60
CA SER A 145 -7.77 20.00 5.58
C SER A 145 -9.21 20.35 5.20
N ASP A 146 -9.46 20.50 3.89
CA ASP A 146 -10.81 20.61 3.33
C ASP A 146 -11.44 19.23 3.04
N LEU A 147 -10.74 18.14 3.40
CA LEU A 147 -11.22 16.77 3.19
C LEU A 147 -12.09 16.31 4.35
N GLU A 148 -13.09 15.51 4.03
CA GLU A 148 -14.07 15.03 5.02
C GLU A 148 -13.82 13.56 5.39
N LYS A 149 -14.21 13.23 6.63
CA LYS A 149 -14.26 11.86 7.10
C LYS A 149 -15.44 11.14 6.44
N PRO A 150 -15.27 9.91 5.93
CA PRO A 150 -16.40 9.12 5.43
C PRO A 150 -17.33 8.71 6.57
N ASP A 151 -18.63 8.59 6.28
CA ASP A 151 -19.60 8.04 7.21
C ASP A 151 -19.26 6.59 7.56
N ARG A 152 -19.48 6.22 8.83
CA ARG A 152 -19.21 4.85 9.30
C ARG A 152 -19.98 3.79 8.50
N GLU A 153 -21.20 4.09 8.09
CA GLU A 153 -22.02 3.17 7.29
C GLU A 153 -21.41 2.93 5.91
N LYS A 154 -20.89 3.99 5.29
CA LYS A 154 -20.17 3.88 4.01
C LYS A 154 -18.90 3.05 4.13
N VAL A 155 -18.11 3.26 5.19
CA VAL A 155 -16.91 2.45 5.46
C VAL A 155 -17.28 0.97 5.59
N LEU A 156 -18.32 0.64 6.36
CA LEU A 156 -18.78 -0.73 6.53
C LEU A 156 -19.34 -1.33 5.24
N ALA A 157 -20.06 -0.54 4.45
CA ALA A 157 -20.59 -0.97 3.15
C ALA A 157 -19.46 -1.25 2.15
N PHE A 158 -18.46 -0.37 2.09
CA PHE A 158 -17.26 -0.54 1.28
C PHE A 158 -16.49 -1.81 1.65
N CYS A 159 -16.28 -2.03 2.95
CA CYS A 159 -15.63 -3.24 3.47
C CYS A 159 -16.41 -4.50 3.07
N ARG A 160 -17.74 -4.52 3.27
CA ARG A 160 -18.59 -5.66 2.84
C ARG A 160 -18.47 -5.90 1.34
N ARG A 161 -18.49 -4.82 0.54
CA ARG A 161 -18.37 -4.94 -0.92
C ARG A 161 -17.06 -5.57 -1.36
N LEU A 162 -15.94 -5.16 -0.77
CA LEU A 162 -14.65 -5.79 -1.03
C LEU A 162 -14.63 -7.27 -0.63
N ASN A 163 -15.23 -7.62 0.51
CA ASN A 163 -15.35 -9.03 0.95
C ASN A 163 -16.19 -9.87 -0.02
N GLU A 164 -17.31 -9.34 -0.52
CA GLU A 164 -18.13 -10.00 -1.57
C GLU A 164 -17.33 -10.26 -2.85
N LEU A 165 -16.39 -9.36 -3.15
CA LEU A 165 -15.49 -9.46 -4.31
C LEU A 165 -14.28 -10.37 -4.05
N GLY A 166 -14.15 -10.94 -2.84
CA GLY A 166 -13.09 -11.89 -2.45
C GLY A 166 -11.83 -11.24 -1.87
N TYR A 167 -11.91 -9.99 -1.44
CA TYR A 167 -10.80 -9.27 -0.80
C TYR A 167 -11.05 -9.07 0.70
N VAL A 168 -9.95 -9.10 1.49
CA VAL A 168 -9.96 -8.86 2.95
C VAL A 168 -9.29 -7.54 3.24
#